data_b7ed7e21a7a1bd4091f4253c7ebd580f
#
_entry.id   b7ed7e21a7a1bd4091f4253c7ebd580f
#
_cell.length_a   1.000
_cell.length_b   1.000
_cell.length_c   1.000
_cell.angle_alpha   90.00
_cell.angle_beta   90.00
_cell.angle_gamma   90.00
#
_symmetry.space_group_name_H-M   'P 1'
#
loop_
_entity.id
_entity.type
_entity.pdbx_description
1 polymer ?
#
loop_
_entity_poly.entity_id
_entity_poly.type
_entity_poly.pdbx_seq_one_letter_code
_entity_poly.pdbx_strand_id
1 'polypeptide(L)'
;MTEIATRAATAETVQDAPGSLITLLTDTAELTCNTAAFEEGAAGAPVHFHTRATEFFHVTAGRLDVLVGDEIQTLDAGDFLAVPPGVKHAFAPAAGHTASVFVGFTPGMGRFDYYRLLGRVNAGEATVQDIKDSSATYDNHYAESPAWSGRRRSAEP
;
A
#
# COMPACT_ATOMS: atom_id res chain seq x y z
N MET A 1 15.94 -25.50 7.02
CA MET A 1 15.03 -24.37 6.75
C MET A 1 15.55 -23.18 7.53
N THR A 2 15.84 -22.08 6.87
CA THR A 2 16.30 -20.87 7.58
C THR A 2 15.05 -20.10 8.02
N GLU A 3 14.87 -19.97 9.33
CA GLU A 3 13.83 -19.12 9.89
C GLU A 3 14.18 -17.66 9.63
N ILE A 4 13.24 -16.88 9.08
CA ILE A 4 13.39 -15.45 8.88
C ILE A 4 12.51 -14.75 9.92
N ALA A 5 13.15 -14.05 10.85
CA ALA A 5 12.46 -13.27 11.86
C ALA A 5 12.83 -11.79 11.74
N THR A 6 11.86 -10.95 11.45
CA THR A 6 12.03 -9.50 11.48
C THR A 6 11.59 -8.97 12.84
N ARG A 7 12.50 -8.28 13.51
CA ARG A 7 12.25 -7.70 14.84
C ARG A 7 11.78 -6.26 14.71
N ALA A 8 10.71 -5.92 15.39
CA ALA A 8 10.14 -4.56 15.34
C ALA A 8 11.18 -3.46 15.68
N ALA A 9 12.08 -3.74 16.62
CA ALA A 9 13.10 -2.78 17.05
C ALA A 9 14.17 -2.47 15.98
N THR A 10 14.32 -3.32 14.97
CA THR A 10 15.36 -3.21 13.93
C THR A 10 14.82 -3.30 12.51
N ALA A 11 13.50 -3.41 12.35
CA ALA A 11 12.87 -3.43 11.04
C ALA A 11 13.13 -2.12 10.31
N GLU A 12 13.45 -2.21 9.02
CA GLU A 12 13.59 -1.03 8.16
C GLU A 12 12.23 -0.37 7.99
N THR A 13 12.20 0.95 8.08
CA THR A 13 11.01 1.76 7.83
C THR A 13 11.24 2.71 6.67
N VAL A 14 10.18 2.99 5.91
CA VAL A 14 10.18 3.93 4.79
C VAL A 14 9.01 4.88 4.96
N GLN A 15 9.29 6.17 5.00
CA GLN A 15 8.27 7.21 4.87
C GLN A 15 8.01 7.45 3.38
N ASP A 16 7.01 6.78 2.82
CA ASP A 16 6.70 6.79 1.39
C ASP A 16 5.89 8.03 0.95
N ALA A 17 5.20 8.66 1.90
CA ALA A 17 4.44 9.88 1.69
C ALA A 17 4.25 10.64 3.02
N PRO A 18 3.82 11.92 3.01
CA PRO A 18 3.42 12.62 4.23
C PRO A 18 2.32 11.85 4.98
N GLY A 19 2.52 11.64 6.28
CA GLY A 19 1.58 10.90 7.14
C GLY A 19 1.48 9.40 6.87
N SER A 20 2.43 8.82 6.15
CA SER A 20 2.47 7.39 5.82
C SER A 20 3.83 6.80 6.18
N LEU A 21 3.82 5.65 6.85
CA LEU A 21 5.02 4.92 7.23
C LEU A 21 4.86 3.44 6.91
N ILE A 22 5.77 2.90 6.10
CA ILE A 22 5.85 1.48 5.78
C ILE A 22 6.95 0.84 6.63
N THR A 23 6.66 -0.31 7.23
CA THR A 23 7.65 -1.15 7.92
C THR A 23 7.85 -2.43 7.10
N LEU A 24 9.08 -2.67 6.66
CA LEU A 24 9.44 -3.81 5.82
C LEU A 24 9.62 -5.07 6.68
N LEU A 25 8.94 -6.17 6.34
CA LEU A 25 8.93 -7.38 7.13
C LEU A 25 9.64 -8.54 6.43
N THR A 26 9.21 -8.94 5.24
CA THR A 26 9.84 -10.01 4.46
C THR A 26 9.63 -9.80 2.97
N ASP A 27 10.62 -10.20 2.16
CA ASP A 27 10.57 -10.10 0.70
C ASP A 27 11.29 -11.29 0.09
N THR A 28 10.54 -12.36 -0.13
CA THR A 28 11.00 -13.62 -0.75
C THR A 28 10.25 -13.88 -2.06
N ALA A 29 10.60 -14.93 -2.77
CA ALA A 29 9.90 -15.34 -3.99
C ALA A 29 8.44 -15.77 -3.73
N GLU A 30 8.15 -16.28 -2.54
CA GLU A 30 6.83 -16.81 -2.17
C GLU A 30 5.94 -15.75 -1.53
N LEU A 31 6.54 -14.80 -0.82
CA LEU A 31 5.81 -13.85 0.01
C LEU A 31 6.55 -12.54 0.16
N THR A 32 5.86 -11.44 -0.07
CA THR A 32 6.28 -10.11 0.35
C THR A 32 5.31 -9.58 1.40
N CYS A 33 5.81 -9.08 2.52
CA CYS A 33 4.97 -8.50 3.58
C CYS A 33 5.56 -7.21 4.13
N ASN A 34 4.67 -6.31 4.48
CA ASN A 34 4.95 -5.07 5.19
C ASN A 34 3.76 -4.69 6.09
N THR A 35 3.97 -3.76 6.98
CA THR A 35 2.89 -2.99 7.59
C THR A 35 2.90 -1.58 7.03
N ALA A 36 1.74 -0.93 7.03
CA ALA A 36 1.62 0.49 6.73
C ALA A 36 0.79 1.17 7.83
N ALA A 37 1.25 2.33 8.28
CA ALA A 37 0.54 3.17 9.24
C ALA A 37 0.25 4.51 8.59
N PHE A 38 -1.00 4.95 8.70
CA PHE A 38 -1.49 6.19 8.11
C PHE A 38 -2.03 7.13 9.18
N GLU A 39 -1.55 8.36 9.16
CA GLU A 39 -2.17 9.46 9.89
C GLU A 39 -3.49 9.87 9.24
N GLU A 40 -4.33 10.57 10.00
CA GLU A 40 -5.56 11.14 9.46
C GLU A 40 -5.24 12.06 8.26
N GLY A 41 -6.00 11.89 7.18
CA GLY A 41 -5.82 12.67 5.95
C GLY A 41 -4.66 12.24 5.05
N ALA A 42 -3.89 11.21 5.41
CA ALA A 42 -2.86 10.67 4.53
C ALA A 42 -3.44 10.23 3.18
N ALA A 43 -2.67 10.45 2.11
CA ALA A 43 -3.14 10.18 0.75
C ALA A 43 -3.36 8.68 0.46
N GLY A 44 -2.62 7.81 1.14
CA GLY A 44 -2.64 6.38 0.88
C GLY A 44 -2.05 6.01 -0.48
N ALA A 45 -2.36 4.80 -0.95
CA ALA A 45 -1.93 4.33 -2.25
C ALA A 45 -2.89 4.79 -3.36
N PRO A 46 -2.36 5.35 -4.47
CA PRO A 46 -3.18 5.71 -5.63
C PRO A 46 -3.74 4.46 -6.32
N VAL A 47 -4.70 4.66 -7.23
CA VAL A 47 -5.31 3.55 -7.99
C VAL A 47 -4.28 2.85 -8.85
N HIS A 48 -4.12 1.55 -8.64
CA HIS A 48 -3.17 0.70 -9.34
C HIS A 48 -3.65 -0.76 -9.38
N PHE A 49 -2.94 -1.60 -10.12
CA PHE A 49 -3.15 -3.05 -10.13
C PHE A 49 -1.81 -3.78 -10.30
N HIS A 50 -1.81 -5.05 -9.94
CA HIS A 50 -0.70 -5.98 -10.14
C HIS A 50 -1.14 -7.08 -11.10
N THR A 51 -0.25 -7.58 -11.93
CA THR A 51 -0.61 -8.62 -12.93
C THR A 51 -0.33 -10.03 -12.44
N ARG A 52 0.53 -10.21 -11.43
CA ARG A 52 1.05 -11.52 -11.00
C ARG A 52 0.62 -11.94 -9.61
N ALA A 53 0.51 -11.02 -8.67
CA ALA A 53 0.28 -11.33 -7.28
C ALA A 53 -1.15 -10.99 -6.83
N THR A 54 -1.66 -11.77 -5.89
CA THR A 54 -2.76 -11.36 -5.02
C THR A 54 -2.17 -10.46 -3.94
N GLU A 55 -2.72 -9.27 -3.76
CA GLU A 55 -2.45 -8.41 -2.61
C GLU A 55 -3.54 -8.60 -1.56
N PHE A 56 -3.16 -8.69 -0.31
CA PHE A 56 -4.13 -8.82 0.77
C PHE A 56 -3.84 -7.86 1.91
N PHE A 57 -4.91 -7.48 2.60
CA PHE A 57 -4.92 -6.48 3.66
C PHE A 57 -5.57 -7.05 4.91
N HIS A 58 -4.95 -6.84 6.05
CA HIS A 58 -5.56 -7.07 7.35
C HIS A 58 -5.43 -5.80 8.17
N VAL A 59 -6.57 -5.14 8.45
CA VAL A 59 -6.59 -3.91 9.23
C VAL A 59 -6.34 -4.26 10.70
N THR A 60 -5.26 -3.71 11.26
CA THR A 60 -4.85 -3.99 12.64
C THR A 60 -5.28 -2.92 13.63
N ALA A 61 -5.51 -1.69 13.15
CA ALA A 61 -6.05 -0.59 13.95
C ALA A 61 -6.69 0.47 13.05
N GLY A 62 -7.62 1.23 13.62
CA GLY A 62 -8.29 2.32 12.93
C GLY A 62 -9.27 1.85 11.85
N ARG A 63 -9.38 2.62 10.77
CA ARG A 63 -10.36 2.40 9.71
C ARG A 63 -9.77 2.74 8.35
N LEU A 64 -9.89 1.81 7.40
CA LEU A 64 -9.31 1.90 6.06
C LEU A 64 -10.39 1.88 4.99
N ASP A 65 -10.40 2.87 4.09
CA ASP A 65 -11.16 2.78 2.84
C ASP A 65 -10.32 2.09 1.78
N VAL A 66 -10.92 1.12 1.08
CA VAL A 66 -10.28 0.40 -0.02
C VAL A 66 -11.20 0.43 -1.24
N LEU A 67 -10.64 0.88 -2.38
CA LEU A 67 -11.26 0.69 -3.70
C LEU A 67 -10.92 -0.72 -4.19
N VAL A 68 -11.91 -1.46 -4.65
CA VAL A 68 -11.74 -2.75 -5.36
C VAL A 68 -12.60 -2.70 -6.63
N GLY A 69 -11.97 -2.74 -7.79
CA GLY A 69 -12.65 -2.46 -9.05
C GLY A 69 -13.19 -1.03 -9.08
N ASP A 70 -14.50 -0.87 -9.03
CA ASP A 70 -15.18 0.43 -9.01
C ASP A 70 -15.95 0.70 -7.70
N GLU A 71 -15.81 -0.18 -6.71
CA GLU A 71 -16.50 -0.08 -5.43
C GLU A 71 -15.54 0.27 -4.29
N ILE A 72 -15.96 1.19 -3.41
CA ILE A 72 -15.23 1.54 -2.19
C ILE A 72 -15.85 0.78 -1.03
N GLN A 73 -15.00 0.08 -0.27
CA GLN A 73 -15.37 -0.58 0.97
C GLN A 73 -14.60 0.05 2.13
N THR A 74 -15.25 0.20 3.26
CA THR A 74 -14.60 0.63 4.50
C THR A 74 -14.36 -0.59 5.38
N LEU A 75 -13.12 -0.80 5.77
CA LEU A 75 -12.69 -1.90 6.63
C LEU A 75 -12.37 -1.38 8.02
N ASP A 76 -12.90 -2.05 9.03
CA ASP A 76 -12.60 -1.81 10.44
C ASP A 76 -11.46 -2.70 10.93
N ALA A 77 -10.89 -2.39 12.09
CA ALA A 77 -9.87 -3.22 12.73
C ALA A 77 -10.35 -4.67 12.89
N GLY A 78 -9.57 -5.64 12.40
CA GLY A 78 -9.90 -7.06 12.35
C GLY A 78 -10.38 -7.53 10.97
N ASP A 79 -10.79 -6.63 10.10
CA ASP A 79 -11.26 -7.01 8.76
C ASP A 79 -10.10 -7.43 7.85
N PHE A 80 -10.42 -8.29 6.89
CA PHE A 80 -9.49 -8.83 5.90
C PHE A 80 -10.07 -8.71 4.48
N LEU A 81 -9.22 -8.34 3.53
CA LEU A 81 -9.55 -8.27 2.11
C LEU A 81 -8.42 -8.84 1.27
N ALA A 82 -8.74 -9.59 0.23
CA ALA A 82 -7.79 -10.03 -0.79
C ALA A 82 -8.20 -9.50 -2.16
N VAL A 83 -7.23 -8.95 -2.89
CA VAL A 83 -7.41 -8.42 -4.24
C VAL A 83 -6.66 -9.30 -5.23
N PRO A 84 -7.36 -10.00 -6.13
CA PRO A 84 -6.72 -10.84 -7.14
C PRO A 84 -5.88 -10.05 -8.15
N PRO A 85 -4.94 -10.70 -8.88
CA PRO A 85 -4.24 -10.08 -9.99
C PRO A 85 -5.19 -9.46 -11.01
N GLY A 86 -4.81 -8.34 -11.59
CA GLY A 86 -5.56 -7.60 -12.61
C GLY A 86 -6.68 -6.71 -12.08
N VAL A 87 -7.02 -6.80 -10.81
CA VAL A 87 -8.06 -5.96 -10.20
C VAL A 87 -7.48 -4.65 -9.72
N LYS A 88 -7.95 -3.53 -10.26
CA LYS A 88 -7.54 -2.21 -9.80
C LYS A 88 -8.02 -1.95 -8.38
N HIS A 89 -7.16 -1.34 -7.57
CA HIS A 89 -7.44 -1.02 -6.18
C HIS A 89 -6.66 0.21 -5.71
N ALA A 90 -7.10 0.77 -4.61
CA ALA A 90 -6.47 1.86 -3.90
C ALA A 90 -6.87 1.79 -2.43
N PHE A 91 -6.11 2.38 -1.54
CA PHE A 91 -6.45 2.40 -0.13
C PHE A 91 -5.90 3.64 0.57
N ALA A 92 -6.62 4.11 1.57
CA ALA A 92 -6.24 5.24 2.41
C ALA A 92 -7.01 5.19 3.73
N PRO A 93 -6.57 5.87 4.79
CA PRO A 93 -7.37 5.98 6.01
C PRO A 93 -8.74 6.61 5.69
N ALA A 94 -9.80 6.12 6.33
CA ALA A 94 -11.13 6.69 6.19
C ALA A 94 -11.14 8.13 6.74
N ALA A 95 -12.03 8.97 6.23
CA ALA A 95 -12.12 10.37 6.66
C ALA A 95 -12.29 10.49 8.18
N GLY A 96 -11.47 11.32 8.83
CA GLY A 96 -11.46 11.52 10.28
C GLY A 96 -10.82 10.37 11.09
N HIS A 97 -10.14 9.42 10.41
CA HIS A 97 -9.53 8.25 11.07
C HIS A 97 -8.05 8.09 10.70
N THR A 98 -7.31 7.46 11.60
CA THR A 98 -6.03 6.81 11.29
C THR A 98 -6.27 5.38 10.83
N ALA A 99 -5.28 4.73 10.24
CA ALA A 99 -5.33 3.30 9.94
C ALA A 99 -3.96 2.67 10.10
N SER A 100 -3.95 1.42 10.57
CA SER A 100 -2.78 0.54 10.50
C SER A 100 -3.20 -0.77 9.82
N VAL A 101 -2.39 -1.23 8.89
CA VAL A 101 -2.71 -2.37 8.05
C VAL A 101 -1.48 -3.26 7.85
N PHE A 102 -1.68 -4.58 7.93
CA PHE A 102 -0.73 -5.56 7.44
C PHE A 102 -1.05 -5.82 5.96
N VAL A 103 -0.04 -5.70 5.11
CA VAL A 103 -0.13 -5.90 3.66
C VAL A 103 0.75 -7.07 3.26
N GLY A 104 0.22 -7.95 2.44
CA GLY A 104 0.98 -9.06 1.90
C GLY A 104 0.71 -9.31 0.43
N PHE A 105 1.69 -9.93 -0.25
CA PHE A 105 1.62 -10.32 -1.66
C PHE A 105 2.04 -11.77 -1.80
N THR A 106 1.26 -12.53 -2.55
CA THR A 106 1.61 -13.91 -2.90
C THR A 106 1.29 -14.19 -4.38
N PRO A 107 2.25 -14.72 -5.17
CA PRO A 107 3.68 -14.88 -4.83
C PRO A 107 4.35 -13.56 -4.47
N GLY A 108 5.56 -13.62 -3.94
CA GLY A 108 6.34 -12.44 -3.58
C GLY A 108 6.68 -11.59 -4.81
N MET A 109 6.83 -10.29 -4.61
CA MET A 109 6.94 -9.32 -5.71
C MET A 109 8.26 -8.55 -5.74
N GLY A 110 9.18 -8.75 -4.79
CA GLY A 110 10.40 -7.95 -4.70
C GLY A 110 10.11 -6.46 -4.45
N ARG A 111 9.17 -6.15 -3.53
CA ARG A 111 8.66 -4.79 -3.38
C ARG A 111 9.49 -3.87 -2.49
N PHE A 112 10.46 -4.36 -1.77
CA PHE A 112 11.23 -3.50 -0.86
C PHE A 112 11.93 -2.37 -1.59
N ASP A 113 12.53 -2.63 -2.74
CA ASP A 113 13.18 -1.59 -3.55
C ASP A 113 12.17 -0.60 -4.14
N TYR A 114 10.95 -1.04 -4.43
CA TYR A 114 9.86 -0.13 -4.82
C TYR A 114 9.48 0.82 -3.68
N TYR A 115 9.34 0.32 -2.45
CA TYR A 115 9.06 1.17 -1.29
C TYR A 115 10.19 2.15 -1.01
N ARG A 116 11.44 1.71 -1.13
CA ARG A 116 12.62 2.60 -1.03
C ARG A 116 12.61 3.69 -2.10
N LEU A 117 12.18 3.36 -3.33
CA LEU A 117 12.00 4.36 -4.39
C LEU A 117 10.92 5.40 -4.01
N LEU A 118 9.77 4.97 -3.48
CA LEU A 118 8.74 5.89 -2.97
C LEU A 118 9.31 6.82 -1.89
N GLY A 119 10.06 6.28 -0.95
CA GLY A 119 10.74 7.06 0.10
C GLY A 119 11.70 8.10 -0.46
N ARG A 120 12.48 7.75 -1.47
CA ARG A 120 13.39 8.71 -2.15
C ARG A 120 12.61 9.80 -2.88
N VAL A 121 11.48 9.48 -3.50
CA VAL A 121 10.63 10.50 -4.12
C VAL A 121 10.07 11.44 -3.06
N ASN A 122 9.59 10.91 -1.95
CA ASN A 122 9.10 11.71 -0.82
C ASN A 122 10.20 12.62 -0.23
N ALA A 123 11.44 12.16 -0.21
CA ALA A 123 12.60 12.94 0.24
C ALA A 123 13.14 13.94 -0.82
N GLY A 124 12.59 13.94 -2.03
CA GLY A 124 13.07 14.79 -3.13
C GLY A 124 14.35 14.28 -3.80
N GLU A 125 14.74 13.03 -3.56
CA GLU A 125 15.94 12.37 -4.10
C GLU A 125 15.69 11.58 -5.40
N ALA A 126 14.43 11.41 -5.76
CA ALA A 126 13.97 10.81 -7.00
C ALA A 126 12.67 11.49 -7.47
N THR A 127 12.18 11.15 -8.64
CA THR A 127 11.03 11.80 -9.28
C THR A 127 9.83 10.87 -9.42
N VAL A 128 8.63 11.44 -9.60
CA VAL A 128 7.42 10.66 -9.96
C VAL A 128 7.62 9.92 -11.29
N GLN A 129 8.44 10.46 -12.20
CA GLN A 129 8.76 9.77 -13.46
C GLN A 129 9.53 8.47 -13.21
N ASP A 130 10.47 8.45 -12.25
CA ASP A 130 11.19 7.22 -11.87
C ASP A 130 10.22 6.13 -11.38
N ILE A 131 9.17 6.50 -10.65
CA ILE A 131 8.12 5.55 -10.23
C ILE A 131 7.38 5.00 -11.45
N LYS A 132 6.98 5.86 -12.40
CA LYS A 132 6.26 5.44 -13.62
C LYS A 132 7.12 4.50 -14.47
N ASP A 133 8.39 4.82 -14.63
CA ASP A 133 9.35 4.03 -15.42
C ASP A 133 9.62 2.65 -14.78
N SER A 134 9.43 2.53 -13.47
CA SER A 134 9.60 1.28 -12.72
C SER A 134 8.41 0.32 -12.78
N SER A 135 7.30 0.71 -13.44
CA SER A 135 6.03 -0.04 -13.41
C SER A 135 6.18 -1.51 -13.84
N ALA A 136 6.93 -1.79 -14.90
CA ALA A 136 7.16 -3.15 -15.36
C ALA A 136 8.07 -3.95 -14.40
N THR A 137 9.08 -3.29 -13.81
CA THR A 137 10.03 -3.91 -12.89
C THR A 137 9.34 -4.40 -11.62
N TYR A 138 8.48 -3.57 -11.04
CA TYR A 138 7.82 -3.85 -9.76
C TYR A 138 6.36 -4.30 -9.92
N ASP A 139 5.89 -4.50 -11.15
CA ASP A 139 4.51 -4.93 -11.44
C ASP A 139 3.48 -4.03 -10.73
N ASN A 140 3.67 -2.72 -10.83
CA ASN A 140 2.77 -1.73 -10.26
C ASN A 140 2.28 -0.80 -11.37
N HIS A 141 1.05 -1.02 -11.82
CA HIS A 141 0.47 -0.33 -12.96
C HIS A 141 -0.61 0.64 -12.50
N TYR A 142 -0.44 1.93 -12.76
CA TYR A 142 -1.40 2.95 -12.37
C TYR A 142 -2.65 2.89 -13.25
N ALA A 143 -3.78 3.18 -12.65
CA ALA A 143 -5.10 3.24 -13.28
C ALA A 143 -5.89 4.44 -12.74
N GLU A 144 -7.07 4.65 -13.28
CA GLU A 144 -7.98 5.72 -12.84
C GLU A 144 -9.29 5.13 -12.30
N SER A 145 -9.89 5.83 -11.36
CA SER A 145 -11.23 5.55 -10.85
C SER A 145 -11.94 6.84 -10.46
N PRO A 146 -13.04 7.20 -11.15
CA PRO A 146 -13.86 8.34 -10.76
C PRO A 146 -14.41 8.22 -9.33
N ALA A 147 -14.74 6.99 -8.88
CA ALA A 147 -15.21 6.73 -7.53
C ALA A 147 -14.15 7.13 -6.49
N TRP A 148 -12.89 6.72 -6.71
CA TRP A 148 -11.79 7.07 -5.80
C TRP A 148 -11.46 8.56 -5.80
N SER A 149 -11.46 9.19 -6.96
CA SER A 149 -11.25 10.63 -7.08
C SER A 149 -12.38 11.44 -6.43
N GLY A 150 -13.62 10.95 -6.50
CA GLY A 150 -14.79 11.54 -5.85
C GLY A 150 -14.73 11.48 -4.33
N ARG A 151 -14.18 10.38 -3.77
CA ARG A 151 -14.00 10.21 -2.34
C ARG A 151 -13.20 11.36 -1.70
N ARG A 152 -12.12 11.80 -2.33
CA ARG A 152 -11.29 12.91 -1.82
C ARG A 152 -12.04 14.23 -1.78
N ARG A 153 -12.87 14.51 -2.78
CA ARG A 153 -13.66 15.76 -2.82
C ARG A 153 -14.77 15.81 -1.77
N SER A 154 -15.27 14.65 -1.32
CA SER A 154 -16.29 14.57 -0.29
C SER A 154 -15.73 14.67 1.13
N ALA A 155 -14.41 14.55 1.31
CA ALA A 155 -13.72 14.63 2.60
C ALA A 155 -13.11 16.02 2.88
N GLU A 156 -13.12 16.93 1.90
CA GLU A 156 -12.74 18.32 2.11
C GLU A 156 -13.94 19.09 2.68
N PRO A 157 -13.76 19.85 3.80
CA PRO A 157 -14.84 20.63 4.43
C PRO A 157 -15.31 21.79 3.56
#